data_34718a3e9890b3b92c0919d8ee72af99
#
_entry.id   34718a3e9890b3b92c0919d8ee72af99
#
_cell.length_a   1.000
_cell.length_b   1.000
_cell.length_c   1.000
_cell.angle_alpha   90.00
_cell.angle_beta   90.00
_cell.angle_gamma   90.00
#
_symmetry.space_group_name_H-M   'P 1'
#
loop_
_entity.id
_entity.type
_entity.pdbx_description
1 polymer ?
#
loop_
_entity_poly.entity_id
_entity_poly.type
_entity_poly.pdbx_seq_one_letter_code
_entity_poly.pdbx_strand_id
1 'polypeptide(L)'
;MKKKVVAMFLAAVMALSLVACGSKSDNGGSGDASGTETIKLGGVGPLTGGYANYGLSVQHGAELAVKEINAAGGVNGKQLELSFQDSQGDPESAVAAYGKLMDWGMNVSLGAVLSGETASVVAAAKADDVLVMETTGSADKCIDGNDKAFRICFYDSYQGTAAADYLTDNALATEVGVFYQSDNDYSVGLYNAFVAECQNTGVTIKETQTFTTATSTDFSTQVNALASSGVKVVFIPIYAEDASTFLTQAKGKFADDVYFFGADGLDGILGKVSQDVTIADNVLMMTPFAADSADPKVQAFVKAYQDAYNATPDQFAADAYDAVYAVKAAVEAANGSTSGADLAAVMPTITVEGVTGTMTWSADGNTNKAASAILYKNGVGTLFGQDNANDAAGAESGDAADTAADAEA
;
A
#
# COMPACT_ATOMS: atom_id res chain seq x y z
N MET A 1 -34.43 -50.93 31.98
CA MET A 1 -35.60 -50.04 32.23
C MET A 1 -35.05 -48.63 32.30
N LYS A 2 -35.27 -47.79 31.34
CA LYS A 2 -35.17 -46.33 31.19
C LYS A 2 -34.77 -45.97 29.76
N LYS A 3 -35.58 -46.37 28.80
CA LYS A 3 -35.66 -45.81 27.45
C LYS A 3 -37.15 -45.60 27.23
N LYS A 4 -37.69 -44.37 27.35
CA LYS A 4 -39.02 -43.92 26.94
C LYS A 4 -39.37 -42.65 27.73
N VAL A 5 -38.76 -41.51 27.46
CA VAL A 5 -39.30 -40.14 27.76
C VAL A 5 -38.44 -39.12 27.01
N VAL A 6 -38.35 -39.16 25.69
CA VAL A 6 -37.87 -38.03 24.85
C VAL A 6 -38.54 -38.16 23.48
N ALA A 7 -39.84 -38.18 23.44
CA ALA A 7 -40.59 -38.21 22.19
C ALA A 7 -41.96 -37.58 22.36
N MET A 8 -42.04 -36.35 22.94
CA MET A 8 -43.32 -35.65 23.07
C MET A 8 -43.14 -34.12 23.30
N PHE A 9 -42.31 -33.48 22.47
CA PHE A 9 -42.26 -32.00 22.46
C PHE A 9 -41.92 -31.45 21.06
N LEU A 10 -42.31 -32.14 19.99
CA LEU A 10 -42.05 -31.68 18.61
C LEU A 10 -43.31 -31.74 17.72
N ALA A 11 -44.48 -31.39 18.25
CA ALA A 11 -45.73 -31.42 17.48
C ALA A 11 -46.74 -30.36 17.93
N ALA A 12 -46.31 -29.08 18.03
CA ALA A 12 -47.24 -28.00 18.36
C ALA A 12 -46.77 -26.61 17.88
N VAL A 13 -46.22 -26.50 16.66
CA VAL A 13 -46.03 -25.18 15.97
C VAL A 13 -46.17 -25.36 14.45
N MET A 14 -47.25 -26.01 14.00
CA MET A 14 -47.62 -26.03 12.59
C MET A 14 -49.15 -26.04 12.46
N ALA A 15 -49.82 -24.97 12.85
CA ALA A 15 -51.20 -24.70 12.47
C ALA A 15 -51.55 -23.28 12.85
N LEU A 16 -51.27 -22.30 12.00
CA LEU A 16 -51.92 -20.98 11.95
C LEU A 16 -51.36 -20.18 10.76
N SER A 17 -51.73 -20.58 9.53
CA SER A 17 -51.64 -19.66 8.37
C SER A 17 -52.43 -20.22 7.20
N LEU A 18 -53.76 -20.21 7.29
CA LEU A 18 -54.66 -20.35 6.17
C LEU A 18 -56.03 -19.78 6.58
N VAL A 19 -56.22 -18.47 6.39
CA VAL A 19 -57.49 -17.84 6.03
C VAL A 19 -57.20 -16.36 5.69
N ALA A 20 -57.25 -16.03 4.38
CA ALA A 20 -57.93 -14.88 3.85
C ALA A 20 -57.69 -14.76 2.35
N CYS A 21 -58.49 -15.41 1.55
CA CYS A 21 -58.81 -14.98 0.20
C CYS A 21 -60.05 -14.11 0.27
N GLY A 22 -60.02 -12.90 -0.34
CA GLY A 22 -61.26 -12.21 -0.71
C GLY A 22 -61.16 -10.72 -0.78
N SER A 23 -61.16 -10.21 -2.06
CA SER A 23 -61.74 -8.93 -2.51
C SER A 23 -60.81 -7.74 -2.75
N LYS A 24 -60.62 -7.47 -4.03
CA LYS A 24 -60.39 -6.22 -4.78
C LYS A 24 -60.52 -4.90 -4.01
N SER A 25 -59.47 -4.05 -4.18
CA SER A 25 -59.62 -2.69 -4.72
C SER A 25 -58.25 -2.09 -5.02
N ASP A 26 -58.15 -1.46 -6.18
CA ASP A 26 -57.02 -0.65 -6.66
C ASP A 26 -56.60 0.42 -5.63
N ASN A 27 -55.31 0.51 -5.35
CA ASN A 27 -54.61 1.79 -5.51
C ASN A 27 -53.09 1.56 -5.43
N GLY A 28 -52.37 2.15 -6.41
CA GLY A 28 -50.93 2.05 -6.54
C GLY A 28 -50.18 2.59 -5.30
N GLY A 29 -49.23 1.82 -4.89
CA GLY A 29 -48.17 2.15 -3.96
C GLY A 29 -47.11 1.11 -4.19
N SER A 30 -46.20 1.38 -5.10
CA SER A 30 -44.92 0.67 -5.15
C SER A 30 -44.27 0.84 -3.77
N GLY A 31 -44.41 -0.15 -2.93
CA GLY A 31 -43.52 -0.33 -1.83
C GLY A 31 -42.18 -0.77 -2.40
N ASP A 32 -41.32 0.19 -2.68
CA ASP A 32 -39.89 -0.04 -2.84
C ASP A 32 -39.46 -0.87 -1.62
N ALA A 33 -39.09 -2.10 -1.87
CA ALA A 33 -38.11 -2.76 -1.03
C ALA A 33 -36.82 -1.95 -1.27
N SER A 34 -36.62 -0.93 -0.45
CA SER A 34 -35.37 -0.19 -0.33
C SER A 34 -34.30 -1.20 0.16
N GLY A 35 -33.81 -2.02 -0.76
CA GLY A 35 -32.50 -2.58 -0.63
C GLY A 35 -31.56 -1.39 -0.57
N THR A 36 -30.91 -1.17 0.56
CA THR A 36 -29.87 -0.15 0.67
C THR A 36 -28.87 -0.46 -0.43
N GLU A 37 -28.81 0.40 -1.47
CA GLU A 37 -27.79 0.28 -2.49
C GLU A 37 -26.42 0.24 -1.82
N THR A 38 -25.60 -0.76 -2.13
CA THR A 38 -24.22 -0.88 -1.64
C THR A 38 -23.27 -0.30 -2.68
N ILE A 39 -22.14 0.24 -2.23
CA ILE A 39 -21.02 0.61 -3.09
C ILE A 39 -20.04 -0.55 -3.05
N LYS A 40 -19.80 -1.18 -4.20
CA LYS A 40 -18.96 -2.37 -4.32
C LYS A 40 -17.53 -1.99 -4.68
N LEU A 41 -16.61 -2.32 -3.78
CA LEU A 41 -15.17 -2.16 -3.96
C LEU A 41 -14.56 -3.50 -4.35
N GLY A 42 -13.80 -3.54 -5.42
CA GLY A 42 -13.10 -4.74 -5.87
C GLY A 42 -11.60 -4.56 -5.76
N GLY A 43 -10.90 -5.52 -5.13
CA GLY A 43 -9.44 -5.56 -5.09
C GLY A 43 -8.91 -6.81 -5.78
N VAL A 44 -7.77 -6.70 -6.41
CA VAL A 44 -7.01 -7.81 -7.00
C VAL A 44 -5.62 -7.79 -6.38
N GLY A 45 -5.03 -8.93 -6.13
CA GLY A 45 -3.65 -9.00 -5.66
C GLY A 45 -3.25 -10.43 -5.31
N PRO A 46 -1.95 -10.69 -5.11
CA PRO A 46 -1.48 -12.01 -4.74
C PRO A 46 -1.89 -12.34 -3.30
N LEU A 47 -2.86 -13.24 -3.13
CA LEU A 47 -3.26 -13.77 -1.83
C LEU A 47 -2.55 -15.08 -1.51
N THR A 48 -1.90 -15.67 -2.52
CA THR A 48 -1.11 -16.90 -2.41
C THR A 48 0.24 -16.74 -3.12
N GLY A 49 1.20 -17.64 -2.84
CA GLY A 49 2.53 -17.61 -3.45
C GLY A 49 3.54 -16.70 -2.72
N GLY A 50 4.66 -16.41 -3.39
CA GLY A 50 5.80 -15.67 -2.82
C GLY A 50 5.49 -14.22 -2.43
N TYR A 51 4.55 -13.60 -3.11
CA TYR A 51 4.16 -12.20 -2.90
C TYR A 51 2.88 -12.02 -2.06
N ALA A 52 2.37 -13.10 -1.44
CA ALA A 52 1.11 -13.07 -0.70
C ALA A 52 1.10 -12.07 0.48
N ASN A 53 2.24 -11.75 1.05
CA ASN A 53 2.34 -10.73 2.10
C ASN A 53 1.79 -9.38 1.65
N TYR A 54 2.07 -8.94 0.42
CA TYR A 54 1.57 -7.65 -0.11
C TYR A 54 0.05 -7.68 -0.29
N GLY A 55 -0.48 -8.69 -0.99
CA GLY A 55 -1.92 -8.80 -1.26
C GLY A 55 -2.75 -8.94 0.02
N LEU A 56 -2.28 -9.72 0.99
CA LEU A 56 -2.96 -9.87 2.28
C LEU A 56 -2.93 -8.57 3.09
N SER A 57 -1.82 -7.83 3.09
CA SER A 57 -1.74 -6.52 3.76
C SER A 57 -2.73 -5.53 3.16
N VAL A 58 -2.79 -5.43 1.83
CA VAL A 58 -3.75 -4.57 1.12
C VAL A 58 -5.20 -4.98 1.44
N GLN A 59 -5.51 -6.27 1.38
CA GLN A 59 -6.83 -6.78 1.72
C GLN A 59 -7.23 -6.40 3.15
N HIS A 60 -6.35 -6.64 4.13
CA HIS A 60 -6.63 -6.34 5.53
C HIS A 60 -6.82 -4.85 5.80
N GLY A 61 -5.99 -3.99 5.19
CA GLY A 61 -6.13 -2.54 5.30
C GLY A 61 -7.47 -2.05 4.75
N ALA A 62 -7.85 -2.53 3.56
CA ALA A 62 -9.14 -2.21 2.94
C ALA A 62 -10.34 -2.74 3.75
N GLU A 63 -10.28 -3.99 4.26
CA GLU A 63 -11.33 -4.56 5.12
C GLU A 63 -11.54 -3.75 6.39
N LEU A 64 -10.45 -3.30 7.04
CA LEU A 64 -10.53 -2.48 8.25
C LEU A 64 -11.23 -1.14 7.96
N ALA A 65 -10.83 -0.44 6.91
CA ALA A 65 -11.45 0.83 6.50
C ALA A 65 -12.93 0.66 6.16
N VAL A 66 -13.30 -0.37 5.39
CA VAL A 66 -14.70 -0.69 5.05
C VAL A 66 -15.52 -0.94 6.31
N LYS A 67 -14.99 -1.70 7.26
CA LYS A 67 -15.66 -1.98 8.53
C LYS A 67 -15.91 -0.70 9.34
N GLU A 68 -14.92 0.19 9.42
CA GLU A 68 -15.04 1.44 10.18
C GLU A 68 -16.02 2.42 9.51
N ILE A 69 -15.93 2.60 8.20
CA ILE A 69 -16.84 3.47 7.43
C ILE A 69 -18.29 2.97 7.55
N ASN A 70 -18.51 1.66 7.44
CA ASN A 70 -19.83 1.06 7.60
C ASN A 70 -20.38 1.23 9.01
N ALA A 71 -19.55 1.08 10.03
CA ALA A 71 -19.94 1.32 11.42
C ALA A 71 -20.32 2.80 11.67
N ALA A 72 -19.71 3.74 10.93
CA ALA A 72 -20.03 5.16 10.97
C ALA A 72 -21.28 5.55 10.13
N GLY A 73 -21.94 4.59 9.46
CA GLY A 73 -23.17 4.84 8.68
C GLY A 73 -22.97 4.75 7.16
N GLY A 74 -21.79 4.35 6.71
CA GLY A 74 -21.47 4.21 5.29
C GLY A 74 -21.13 5.53 4.60
N VAL A 75 -21.22 5.55 3.28
CA VAL A 75 -20.96 6.73 2.43
C VAL A 75 -22.29 7.23 1.88
N ASN A 76 -22.69 8.45 2.25
CA ASN A 76 -24.01 8.99 1.88
C ASN A 76 -25.19 8.04 2.25
N GLY A 77 -25.05 7.29 3.35
CA GLY A 77 -26.04 6.31 3.82
C GLY A 77 -26.00 4.95 3.11
N LYS A 78 -25.10 4.75 2.13
CA LYS A 78 -24.86 3.47 1.48
C LYS A 78 -23.71 2.72 2.17
N GLN A 79 -23.89 1.41 2.35
CA GLN A 79 -22.82 0.55 2.90
C GLN A 79 -21.79 0.22 1.82
N LEU A 80 -20.53 0.05 2.22
CA LEU A 80 -19.48 -0.48 1.37
C LEU A 80 -19.49 -2.01 1.42
N GLU A 81 -19.26 -2.65 0.30
CA GLU A 81 -19.04 -4.09 0.18
C GLU A 81 -17.71 -4.33 -0.53
N LEU A 82 -16.85 -5.15 0.06
CA LEU A 82 -15.52 -5.45 -0.49
C LEU A 82 -15.45 -6.89 -0.99
N SER A 83 -14.92 -7.07 -2.20
CA SER A 83 -14.53 -8.37 -2.74
C SER A 83 -13.07 -8.32 -3.19
N PHE A 84 -12.25 -9.25 -2.73
CA PHE A 84 -10.84 -9.35 -3.11
C PHE A 84 -10.58 -10.67 -3.84
N GLN A 85 -9.82 -10.63 -4.95
CA GLN A 85 -9.55 -11.79 -5.81
C GLN A 85 -8.05 -12.06 -5.88
N ASP A 86 -7.67 -13.33 -5.78
CA ASP A 86 -6.28 -13.79 -5.87
C ASP A 86 -5.77 -13.74 -7.33
N SER A 87 -4.71 -13.00 -7.55
CA SER A 87 -3.97 -12.92 -8.82
C SER A 87 -2.80 -13.90 -8.89
N GLN A 88 -2.36 -14.44 -7.76
CA GLN A 88 -1.18 -15.29 -7.62
C GLN A 88 0.15 -14.64 -8.04
N GLY A 89 0.18 -13.31 -8.20
CA GLY A 89 1.35 -12.56 -8.68
C GLY A 89 1.53 -12.60 -10.21
N ASP A 90 0.48 -12.98 -10.95
CA ASP A 90 0.51 -13.16 -12.39
C ASP A 90 -0.42 -12.16 -13.10
N PRO A 91 0.10 -11.37 -14.08
CA PRO A 91 -0.70 -10.34 -14.75
C PRO A 91 -1.92 -10.85 -15.54
N GLU A 92 -1.86 -12.05 -16.14
CA GLU A 92 -3.01 -12.62 -16.87
C GLU A 92 -4.09 -13.06 -15.89
N SER A 93 -3.70 -13.65 -14.77
CA SER A 93 -4.58 -14.02 -13.66
C SER A 93 -5.23 -12.79 -13.03
N ALA A 94 -4.49 -11.69 -12.90
CA ALA A 94 -5.00 -10.41 -12.38
C ALA A 94 -6.09 -9.82 -13.27
N VAL A 95 -5.93 -9.83 -14.60
CA VAL A 95 -6.95 -9.40 -15.56
C VAL A 95 -8.19 -10.29 -15.48
N ALA A 96 -8.00 -11.61 -15.35
CA ALA A 96 -9.13 -12.54 -15.20
C ALA A 96 -9.87 -12.30 -13.86
N ALA A 97 -9.16 -11.99 -12.79
CA ALA A 97 -9.71 -11.64 -11.48
C ALA A 97 -10.51 -10.32 -11.55
N TYR A 98 -9.97 -9.30 -12.23
CA TYR A 98 -10.69 -8.06 -12.52
C TYR A 98 -12.02 -8.31 -13.25
N GLY A 99 -12.02 -9.15 -14.29
CA GLY A 99 -13.24 -9.53 -15.02
C GLY A 99 -14.31 -10.14 -14.11
N LYS A 100 -13.92 -11.00 -13.15
CA LYS A 100 -14.86 -11.56 -12.15
C LYS A 100 -15.47 -10.48 -11.25
N LEU A 101 -14.67 -9.45 -10.89
CA LEU A 101 -15.17 -8.33 -10.10
C LEU A 101 -16.15 -7.47 -10.89
N MET A 102 -15.92 -7.28 -12.20
CA MET A 102 -16.88 -6.62 -13.09
C MET A 102 -18.19 -7.41 -13.20
N ASP A 103 -18.13 -8.73 -13.34
CA ASP A 103 -19.31 -9.60 -13.35
C ASP A 103 -20.07 -9.56 -12.00
N TRP A 104 -19.36 -9.35 -10.87
CA TRP A 104 -19.97 -9.14 -9.56
C TRP A 104 -20.64 -7.76 -9.44
N GLY A 105 -20.37 -6.84 -10.35
CA GLY A 105 -20.91 -5.49 -10.38
C GLY A 105 -20.11 -4.49 -9.54
N MET A 106 -18.79 -4.57 -9.57
CA MET A 106 -17.87 -3.63 -8.94
C MET A 106 -18.13 -2.20 -9.41
N ASN A 107 -18.12 -1.24 -8.46
CA ASN A 107 -18.26 0.19 -8.75
C ASN A 107 -16.89 0.89 -8.80
N VAL A 108 -15.96 0.49 -7.92
CA VAL A 108 -14.61 1.06 -7.81
C VAL A 108 -13.62 -0.07 -7.65
N SER A 109 -12.54 -0.02 -8.41
CA SER A 109 -11.40 -0.93 -8.29
C SER A 109 -10.37 -0.35 -7.31
N LEU A 110 -9.87 -1.17 -6.39
CA LEU A 110 -8.70 -0.87 -5.56
C LEU A 110 -7.39 -1.29 -6.25
N GLY A 111 -7.46 -1.52 -7.56
CA GLY A 111 -6.32 -1.87 -8.39
C GLY A 111 -5.85 -3.31 -8.21
N ALA A 112 -4.60 -3.51 -8.57
CA ALA A 112 -3.85 -4.73 -8.34
C ALA A 112 -2.50 -4.38 -7.69
N VAL A 113 -2.02 -5.21 -6.82
CA VAL A 113 -0.99 -4.88 -5.83
C VAL A 113 0.41 -4.72 -6.45
N LEU A 114 0.81 -5.62 -7.34
CA LEU A 114 2.14 -5.59 -7.96
C LEU A 114 2.12 -4.75 -9.25
N SER A 115 3.20 -4.05 -9.55
CA SER A 115 3.27 -3.11 -10.68
C SER A 115 2.92 -3.74 -12.03
N GLY A 116 3.39 -4.96 -12.33
CA GLY A 116 3.08 -5.65 -13.59
C GLY A 116 1.60 -6.05 -13.70
N GLU A 117 0.98 -6.46 -12.59
CA GLU A 117 -0.45 -6.76 -12.50
C GLU A 117 -1.28 -5.49 -12.66
N THR A 118 -0.90 -4.42 -11.94
CA THR A 118 -1.57 -3.12 -11.98
C THR A 118 -1.61 -2.55 -13.39
N ALA A 119 -0.49 -2.51 -14.09
CA ALA A 119 -0.45 -2.03 -15.47
C ALA A 119 -1.43 -2.79 -16.38
N SER A 120 -1.54 -4.12 -16.18
CA SER A 120 -2.43 -4.99 -16.96
C SER A 120 -3.90 -4.77 -16.62
N VAL A 121 -4.24 -4.63 -15.33
CA VAL A 121 -5.61 -4.38 -14.85
C VAL A 121 -6.07 -2.97 -15.24
N VAL A 122 -5.22 -1.95 -15.10
CA VAL A 122 -5.55 -0.56 -15.49
C VAL A 122 -5.80 -0.46 -17.00
N ALA A 123 -5.00 -1.18 -17.81
CA ALA A 123 -5.23 -1.25 -19.25
C ALA A 123 -6.56 -1.94 -19.58
N ALA A 124 -6.93 -3.02 -18.89
CA ALA A 124 -8.21 -3.70 -19.06
C ALA A 124 -9.39 -2.82 -18.64
N ALA A 125 -9.26 -2.09 -17.53
CA ALA A 125 -10.29 -1.21 -16.98
C ALA A 125 -10.57 0.05 -17.82
N LYS A 126 -9.73 0.38 -18.79
CA LYS A 126 -9.82 1.61 -19.57
C LYS A 126 -11.18 1.81 -20.27
N ALA A 127 -11.77 0.72 -20.76
CA ALA A 127 -13.05 0.75 -21.46
C ALA A 127 -14.26 0.79 -20.51
N ASP A 128 -14.07 0.49 -19.24
CA ASP A 128 -15.11 0.42 -18.24
C ASP A 128 -15.33 1.79 -17.56
N ASP A 129 -16.54 2.03 -17.06
CA ASP A 129 -16.82 3.24 -16.25
C ASP A 129 -16.55 2.97 -14.77
N VAL A 130 -15.31 2.63 -14.45
CA VAL A 130 -14.82 2.30 -13.11
C VAL A 130 -13.63 3.20 -12.77
N LEU A 131 -13.68 3.84 -11.61
CA LEU A 131 -12.47 4.45 -11.02
C LEU A 131 -11.53 3.33 -10.58
N VAL A 132 -10.25 3.42 -10.95
CA VAL A 132 -9.19 2.60 -10.36
C VAL A 132 -8.44 3.46 -9.36
N MET A 133 -8.53 3.13 -8.07
CA MET A 133 -7.73 3.69 -7.00
C MET A 133 -6.65 2.68 -6.65
N GLU A 134 -5.52 2.77 -7.36
CA GLU A 134 -4.40 1.85 -7.15
C GLU A 134 -3.75 2.06 -5.79
N THR A 135 -3.57 0.98 -5.06
CA THR A 135 -3.09 1.04 -3.67
C THR A 135 -1.58 1.07 -3.57
N THR A 136 -0.87 0.20 -4.30
CA THR A 136 0.56 -0.09 -4.06
C THR A 136 1.40 -0.25 -5.32
N GLY A 137 0.77 -0.44 -6.49
CA GLY A 137 1.48 -0.54 -7.77
C GLY A 137 2.20 0.76 -8.11
N SER A 138 3.51 0.81 -7.86
CA SER A 138 4.31 2.04 -7.84
C SER A 138 5.00 2.38 -9.15
N ALA A 139 5.19 1.42 -10.10
CA ALA A 139 5.82 1.73 -11.38
C ALA A 139 5.07 2.88 -12.09
N ASP A 140 5.83 3.80 -12.69
CA ASP A 140 5.25 5.02 -13.30
C ASP A 140 4.13 4.67 -14.27
N LYS A 141 4.31 3.63 -15.06
CA LYS A 141 3.34 3.19 -16.07
C LYS A 141 2.08 2.51 -15.52
N CYS A 142 1.98 2.26 -14.21
CA CYS A 142 0.84 1.54 -13.63
C CYS A 142 -0.50 2.18 -13.94
N ILE A 143 -0.57 3.51 -14.01
CA ILE A 143 -1.80 4.25 -14.27
C ILE A 143 -1.85 4.90 -15.66
N ASP A 144 -0.83 4.66 -16.49
CA ASP A 144 -0.71 5.30 -17.80
C ASP A 144 -1.88 4.98 -18.75
N GLY A 145 -2.33 6.01 -19.42
CA GLY A 145 -3.30 5.87 -20.50
C GLY A 145 -4.74 5.57 -20.08
N ASN A 146 -5.06 5.61 -18.79
CA ASN A 146 -6.41 5.52 -18.25
C ASN A 146 -6.69 6.75 -17.37
N ASP A 147 -7.51 7.67 -17.84
CA ASP A 147 -7.88 8.92 -17.16
C ASP A 147 -8.75 8.75 -15.91
N LYS A 148 -9.17 7.52 -15.63
CA LYS A 148 -9.90 7.11 -14.44
C LYS A 148 -9.02 6.32 -13.46
N ALA A 149 -7.70 6.27 -13.69
CA ALA A 149 -6.76 5.61 -12.78
C ALA A 149 -5.99 6.64 -11.95
N PHE A 150 -6.04 6.46 -10.64
CA PHE A 150 -5.35 7.25 -9.62
C PHE A 150 -4.60 6.30 -8.70
N ARG A 151 -3.51 6.76 -8.09
CA ARG A 151 -2.78 5.95 -7.10
C ARG A 151 -2.74 6.60 -5.73
N ILE A 152 -2.68 5.76 -4.71
CA ILE A 152 -2.47 6.20 -3.32
C ILE A 152 -0.99 6.17 -2.94
N CYS A 153 -0.22 5.22 -3.47
CA CYS A 153 1.22 5.07 -3.21
C CYS A 153 2.05 6.15 -3.93
N PHE A 154 3.27 6.36 -3.49
CA PHE A 154 4.27 7.11 -4.24
C PHE A 154 4.82 6.25 -5.40
N TYR A 155 5.41 6.89 -6.43
CA TYR A 155 5.77 6.22 -7.67
C TYR A 155 7.29 6.01 -7.80
N ASP A 156 7.71 5.06 -8.64
CA ASP A 156 9.09 4.57 -8.70
C ASP A 156 10.11 5.66 -9.07
N SER A 157 9.78 6.55 -10.02
CA SER A 157 10.71 7.64 -10.38
C SER A 157 10.94 8.60 -9.22
N TYR A 158 9.92 8.87 -8.39
CA TYR A 158 10.07 9.64 -7.15
C TYR A 158 10.91 8.87 -6.11
N GLN A 159 10.61 7.58 -5.88
CA GLN A 159 11.34 6.78 -4.89
C GLN A 159 12.83 6.64 -5.26
N GLY A 160 13.12 6.36 -6.54
CA GLY A 160 14.51 6.21 -7.01
C GLY A 160 15.31 7.52 -6.87
N THR A 161 14.69 8.66 -7.24
CA THR A 161 15.28 9.99 -7.04
C THR A 161 15.51 10.27 -5.54
N ALA A 162 14.47 10.11 -4.72
CA ALA A 162 14.57 10.35 -3.28
C ALA A 162 15.61 9.46 -2.59
N ALA A 163 15.78 8.21 -3.06
CA ALA A 163 16.82 7.32 -2.54
C ALA A 163 18.24 7.84 -2.84
N ALA A 164 18.48 8.36 -4.04
CA ALA A 164 19.79 8.94 -4.40
C ALA A 164 20.07 10.24 -3.63
N ASP A 165 19.06 11.12 -3.50
CA ASP A 165 19.15 12.34 -2.68
C ASP A 165 19.44 12.00 -1.22
N TYR A 166 18.76 10.99 -0.69
CA TYR A 166 18.94 10.53 0.69
C TYR A 166 20.37 10.10 1.02
N LEU A 167 21.09 9.52 0.04
CA LEU A 167 22.51 9.16 0.22
C LEU A 167 23.38 10.38 0.48
N THR A 168 23.15 11.47 -0.21
CA THR A 168 23.92 12.70 -0.09
C THR A 168 23.49 13.55 1.10
N ASP A 169 22.20 13.69 1.32
CA ASP A 169 21.63 14.47 2.42
C ASP A 169 22.02 13.94 3.80
N ASN A 170 22.15 12.61 3.90
CA ASN A 170 22.57 11.95 5.12
C ASN A 170 24.05 11.51 5.12
N ALA A 171 24.83 11.91 4.11
CA ALA A 171 26.25 11.58 3.97
C ALA A 171 26.56 10.07 4.10
N LEU A 172 25.67 9.21 3.58
CA LEU A 172 25.76 7.75 3.71
C LEU A 172 26.84 7.16 2.80
N ALA A 173 26.89 7.59 1.55
CA ALA A 173 27.87 7.09 0.59
C ALA A 173 28.02 8.02 -0.62
N THR A 174 29.24 8.05 -1.21
CA THR A 174 29.53 8.67 -2.52
C THR A 174 29.79 7.63 -3.61
N GLU A 175 29.95 6.36 -3.22
CA GLU A 175 30.08 5.21 -4.12
C GLU A 175 29.12 4.11 -3.66
N VAL A 176 28.33 3.56 -4.60
CA VAL A 176 27.30 2.55 -4.30
C VAL A 176 27.40 1.35 -5.23
N GLY A 177 26.94 0.21 -4.74
CA GLY A 177 26.58 -0.94 -5.58
C GLY A 177 25.08 -0.93 -5.90
N VAL A 178 24.68 -1.62 -6.96
CA VAL A 178 23.27 -1.81 -7.31
C VAL A 178 23.01 -3.27 -7.61
N PHE A 179 21.90 -3.81 -7.09
CA PHE A 179 21.41 -5.14 -7.41
C PHE A 179 19.92 -5.07 -7.74
N TYR A 180 19.53 -5.37 -8.97
CA TYR A 180 18.14 -5.23 -9.41
C TYR A 180 17.68 -6.36 -10.33
N GLN A 181 16.36 -6.53 -10.43
CA GLN A 181 15.73 -7.49 -11.32
C GLN A 181 15.48 -6.87 -12.70
N SER A 182 16.15 -7.37 -13.74
CA SER A 182 16.17 -6.72 -15.06
C SER A 182 14.94 -7.01 -15.93
N ASP A 183 14.08 -7.95 -15.54
CA ASP A 183 12.83 -8.33 -16.22
C ASP A 183 11.57 -7.98 -15.39
N ASN A 184 11.70 -7.08 -14.40
CA ASN A 184 10.61 -6.63 -13.56
C ASN A 184 10.43 -5.11 -13.67
N ASP A 185 9.20 -4.68 -13.96
CA ASP A 185 8.88 -3.27 -14.22
C ASP A 185 9.17 -2.33 -13.05
N TYR A 186 8.81 -2.75 -11.83
CA TYR A 186 9.09 -2.06 -10.58
C TYR A 186 10.60 -1.87 -10.38
N SER A 187 11.35 -2.96 -10.42
CA SER A 187 12.79 -2.96 -10.17
C SER A 187 13.56 -2.12 -11.19
N VAL A 188 13.17 -2.21 -12.47
CA VAL A 188 13.78 -1.43 -13.57
C VAL A 188 13.42 0.06 -13.45
N GLY A 189 12.18 0.41 -13.09
CA GLY A 189 11.75 1.79 -12.91
C GLY A 189 12.58 2.50 -11.85
N LEU A 190 12.67 1.90 -10.66
CA LEU A 190 13.49 2.39 -9.54
C LEU A 190 14.98 2.51 -9.89
N TYR A 191 15.55 1.46 -10.54
CA TYR A 191 16.93 1.47 -10.99
C TYR A 191 17.22 2.66 -11.91
N ASN A 192 16.38 2.87 -12.91
CA ASN A 192 16.58 3.93 -13.89
C ASN A 192 16.52 5.32 -13.25
N ALA A 193 15.55 5.57 -12.36
CA ALA A 193 15.43 6.84 -11.66
C ALA A 193 16.60 7.08 -10.71
N PHE A 194 16.99 6.07 -9.94
CA PHE A 194 18.15 6.14 -9.04
C PHE A 194 19.45 6.45 -9.80
N VAL A 195 19.71 5.75 -10.91
CA VAL A 195 20.90 5.98 -11.75
C VAL A 195 20.92 7.39 -12.34
N ALA A 196 19.77 7.87 -12.81
CA ALA A 196 19.66 9.23 -13.34
C ALA A 196 19.97 10.28 -12.28
N GLU A 197 19.45 10.12 -11.05
CA GLU A 197 19.69 11.07 -9.97
C GLU A 197 21.10 10.98 -9.40
N CYS A 198 21.72 9.81 -9.36
CA CYS A 198 23.12 9.68 -9.00
C CYS A 198 24.05 10.55 -9.88
N GLN A 199 23.68 10.82 -11.14
CA GLN A 199 24.45 11.74 -12.00
C GLN A 199 24.32 13.20 -11.55
N ASN A 200 23.17 13.59 -10.99
CA ASN A 200 22.92 14.94 -10.48
C ASN A 200 23.58 15.16 -9.11
N THR A 201 23.52 14.16 -8.23
CA THR A 201 24.05 14.22 -6.87
C THR A 201 25.55 13.94 -6.78
N GLY A 202 26.16 13.44 -7.86
CA GLY A 202 27.58 13.07 -7.89
C GLY A 202 27.90 11.72 -7.22
N VAL A 203 26.88 10.93 -6.89
CA VAL A 203 27.06 9.55 -6.41
C VAL A 203 27.52 8.66 -7.57
N THR A 204 28.58 7.89 -7.36
CA THR A 204 29.14 6.99 -8.36
C THR A 204 28.63 5.57 -8.18
N ILE A 205 28.06 4.97 -9.23
CA ILE A 205 27.71 3.56 -9.23
C ILE A 205 28.97 2.75 -9.59
N LYS A 206 29.51 2.06 -8.60
CA LYS A 206 30.79 1.35 -8.71
C LYS A 206 30.63 -0.07 -9.22
N GLU A 207 29.51 -0.70 -8.89
CA GLU A 207 29.20 -2.09 -9.27
C GLU A 207 27.71 -2.22 -9.53
N THR A 208 27.32 -2.90 -10.61
CA THR A 208 25.93 -3.22 -10.93
C THR A 208 25.79 -4.70 -11.21
N GLN A 209 24.89 -5.34 -10.49
CA GLN A 209 24.56 -6.75 -10.67
C GLN A 209 23.08 -6.91 -10.92
N THR A 210 22.70 -7.91 -11.71
CA THR A 210 21.31 -8.17 -12.09
C THR A 210 20.94 -9.64 -11.94
N PHE A 211 19.64 -9.87 -11.89
CA PHE A 211 19.03 -11.18 -12.05
C PHE A 211 17.73 -11.06 -12.87
N THR A 212 17.12 -12.20 -13.17
CA THR A 212 15.81 -12.32 -13.82
C THR A 212 14.94 -13.27 -13.00
N THR A 213 13.64 -13.29 -13.27
CA THR A 213 12.70 -14.25 -12.65
C THR A 213 13.22 -15.70 -12.74
N ALA A 214 13.84 -16.06 -13.86
CA ALA A 214 14.38 -17.40 -14.06
C ALA A 214 15.64 -17.72 -13.21
N THR A 215 16.29 -16.70 -12.61
CA THR A 215 17.55 -16.83 -11.87
C THR A 215 17.43 -16.32 -10.42
N SER A 216 16.23 -16.24 -9.87
CA SER A 216 15.95 -15.65 -8.57
C SER A 216 16.25 -16.55 -7.35
N THR A 217 16.92 -17.66 -7.52
CA THR A 217 17.18 -18.63 -6.44
C THR A 217 18.61 -18.66 -5.90
N ASP A 218 19.58 -18.19 -6.70
CA ASP A 218 21.00 -18.15 -6.30
C ASP A 218 21.67 -16.87 -6.79
N PHE A 219 22.03 -16.03 -5.84
CA PHE A 219 22.69 -14.72 -6.04
C PHE A 219 24.16 -14.72 -5.59
N SER A 220 24.76 -15.89 -5.33
CA SER A 220 26.12 -16.01 -4.78
C SER A 220 27.16 -15.28 -5.62
N THR A 221 27.03 -15.30 -6.94
CA THR A 221 27.95 -14.59 -7.86
C THR A 221 27.81 -13.08 -7.70
N GLN A 222 26.57 -12.57 -7.72
CA GLN A 222 26.26 -11.15 -7.60
C GLN A 222 26.64 -10.61 -6.22
N VAL A 223 26.35 -11.35 -5.15
CA VAL A 223 26.76 -11.03 -3.78
C VAL A 223 28.28 -10.91 -3.67
N ASN A 224 29.05 -11.86 -4.23
CA ASN A 224 30.51 -11.81 -4.18
C ASN A 224 31.08 -10.63 -4.96
N ALA A 225 30.52 -10.29 -6.11
CA ALA A 225 30.94 -9.13 -6.92
C ALA A 225 30.71 -7.82 -6.16
N LEU A 226 29.50 -7.63 -5.62
CA LEU A 226 29.14 -6.45 -4.81
C LEU A 226 30.00 -6.34 -3.54
N ALA A 227 30.19 -7.42 -2.81
CA ALA A 227 31.05 -7.42 -1.60
C ALA A 227 32.51 -7.06 -1.94
N SER A 228 33.04 -7.57 -3.08
CA SER A 228 34.40 -7.27 -3.53
C SER A 228 34.60 -5.83 -3.99
N SER A 229 33.53 -5.12 -4.34
CA SER A 229 33.58 -3.70 -4.74
C SER A 229 33.91 -2.77 -3.57
N GLY A 230 33.67 -3.20 -2.33
CA GLY A 230 33.97 -2.45 -1.11
C GLY A 230 33.06 -1.25 -0.87
N VAL A 231 31.90 -1.20 -1.48
CA VAL A 231 30.89 -0.13 -1.28
C VAL A 231 30.29 -0.20 0.12
N LYS A 232 29.81 0.95 0.62
CA LYS A 232 29.12 1.07 1.91
C LYS A 232 27.59 1.01 1.81
N VAL A 233 27.06 1.18 0.61
CA VAL A 233 25.64 1.05 0.34
C VAL A 233 25.46 0.20 -0.92
N VAL A 234 24.56 -0.76 -0.86
CA VAL A 234 24.05 -1.50 -2.01
C VAL A 234 22.57 -1.14 -2.17
N PHE A 235 22.21 -0.47 -3.28
CA PHE A 235 20.82 -0.20 -3.62
C PHE A 235 20.19 -1.47 -4.17
N ILE A 236 19.09 -1.92 -3.52
CA ILE A 236 18.41 -3.20 -3.83
C ILE A 236 16.90 -2.96 -4.09
N PRO A 237 16.53 -2.34 -5.23
CA PRO A 237 15.14 -2.05 -5.58
C PRO A 237 14.44 -3.33 -6.07
N ILE A 238 14.17 -4.25 -5.15
CA ILE A 238 13.58 -5.57 -5.42
C ILE A 238 12.53 -5.91 -4.37
N TYR A 239 11.67 -6.87 -4.66
CA TYR A 239 10.67 -7.34 -3.70
C TYR A 239 11.27 -8.13 -2.54
N ALA A 240 10.60 -8.13 -1.39
CA ALA A 240 11.07 -8.75 -0.15
C ALA A 240 11.36 -10.26 -0.27
N GLU A 241 10.69 -10.98 -1.17
CA GLU A 241 10.99 -12.40 -1.45
C GLU A 241 12.43 -12.58 -1.95
N ASP A 242 12.79 -11.87 -3.03
CA ASP A 242 14.12 -11.94 -3.62
C ASP A 242 15.17 -11.29 -2.70
N ALA A 243 14.78 -10.19 -2.01
CA ALA A 243 15.64 -9.54 -1.03
C ALA A 243 16.00 -10.47 0.14
N SER A 244 15.06 -11.29 0.62
CA SER A 244 15.32 -12.27 1.68
C SER A 244 16.36 -13.31 1.26
N THR A 245 16.29 -13.76 0.01
CA THR A 245 17.27 -14.68 -0.59
C THR A 245 18.64 -14.01 -0.72
N PHE A 246 18.68 -12.79 -1.28
CA PHE A 246 19.91 -12.01 -1.43
C PHE A 246 20.57 -11.73 -0.07
N LEU A 247 19.85 -11.21 0.91
CA LEU A 247 20.38 -10.86 2.23
C LEU A 247 20.85 -12.10 2.99
N THR A 248 20.15 -13.23 2.87
CA THR A 248 20.58 -14.51 3.46
C THR A 248 21.94 -14.94 2.88
N GLN A 249 22.13 -14.83 1.58
CA GLN A 249 23.38 -15.17 0.91
C GLN A 249 24.48 -14.12 1.15
N ALA A 250 24.10 -12.87 1.39
CA ALA A 250 25.01 -11.77 1.72
C ALA A 250 25.54 -11.81 3.15
N LYS A 251 24.89 -12.55 4.07
CA LYS A 251 25.29 -12.63 5.48
C LYS A 251 26.75 -13.04 5.64
N GLY A 252 27.54 -12.20 6.33
CA GLY A 252 28.96 -12.42 6.56
C GLY A 252 29.88 -12.24 5.35
N LYS A 253 29.35 -11.69 4.22
CA LYS A 253 30.14 -11.36 3.04
C LYS A 253 30.52 -9.88 2.96
N PHE A 254 29.72 -9.02 3.56
CA PHE A 254 29.95 -7.58 3.61
C PHE A 254 30.50 -7.19 4.99
N ALA A 255 31.09 -5.99 5.08
CA ALA A 255 31.42 -5.39 6.37
C ALA A 255 30.16 -5.05 7.16
N ASP A 256 30.27 -5.02 8.50
CA ASP A 256 29.12 -4.83 9.41
C ASP A 256 28.47 -3.44 9.31
N ASP A 257 29.12 -2.48 8.63
CA ASP A 257 28.65 -1.11 8.43
C ASP A 257 28.10 -0.86 7.01
N VAL A 258 27.84 -1.92 6.25
CA VAL A 258 27.21 -1.81 4.93
C VAL A 258 25.70 -1.76 5.08
N TYR A 259 25.05 -0.80 4.38
CA TYR A 259 23.60 -0.70 4.26
C TYR A 259 23.10 -1.35 2.99
N PHE A 260 21.97 -2.04 3.10
CA PHE A 260 21.18 -2.52 1.96
C PHE A 260 19.97 -1.62 1.82
N PHE A 261 20.02 -0.70 0.88
CA PHE A 261 19.03 0.34 0.71
C PHE A 261 18.06 0.00 -0.40
N GLY A 262 16.76 0.00 -0.13
CA GLY A 262 15.72 -0.28 -1.10
C GLY A 262 14.54 0.66 -0.98
N ALA A 263 13.51 0.35 -1.74
CA ALA A 263 12.26 1.08 -1.82
C ALA A 263 11.13 0.31 -1.11
N ASP A 264 9.89 0.73 -1.31
CA ASP A 264 8.68 0.15 -0.68
C ASP A 264 8.58 -1.38 -0.77
N GLY A 265 9.04 -1.97 -1.89
CA GLY A 265 9.01 -3.43 -2.07
C GLY A 265 9.81 -4.23 -1.05
N LEU A 266 10.64 -3.60 -0.21
CA LEU A 266 11.28 -4.27 0.92
C LEU A 266 10.37 -4.40 2.14
N ASP A 267 9.22 -3.72 2.20
CA ASP A 267 8.33 -3.86 3.35
C ASP A 267 7.78 -5.29 3.45
N GLY A 268 7.69 -5.79 4.67
CA GLY A 268 7.42 -7.20 4.94
C GLY A 268 8.66 -8.09 4.98
N ILE A 269 9.90 -7.55 4.78
CA ILE A 269 11.16 -8.32 4.84
C ILE A 269 11.33 -9.08 6.15
N LEU A 270 10.91 -8.52 7.28
CA LEU A 270 11.01 -9.18 8.58
C LEU A 270 10.19 -10.48 8.64
N GLY A 271 9.05 -10.52 7.97
CA GLY A 271 8.24 -11.73 7.84
C GLY A 271 8.95 -12.82 7.04
N LYS A 272 9.69 -12.43 5.98
CA LYS A 272 10.45 -13.35 5.11
C LYS A 272 11.67 -13.93 5.82
N VAL A 273 12.31 -13.17 6.71
CA VAL A 273 13.48 -13.60 7.49
C VAL A 273 13.15 -13.92 8.94
N SER A 274 11.91 -14.27 9.26
CA SER A 274 11.41 -14.45 10.63
C SER A 274 12.15 -15.51 11.45
N GLN A 275 12.85 -16.45 10.81
CA GLN A 275 13.71 -17.44 11.49
C GLN A 275 15.00 -16.84 12.03
N ASP A 276 15.50 -15.75 11.41
CA ASP A 276 16.67 -15.00 11.82
C ASP A 276 16.53 -13.55 11.36
N VAL A 277 15.88 -12.74 12.17
CA VAL A 277 15.59 -11.32 11.86
C VAL A 277 16.86 -10.48 11.68
N THR A 278 18.02 -10.96 12.16
CA THR A 278 19.28 -10.25 11.96
C THR A 278 19.77 -10.26 10.51
N ILE A 279 19.16 -11.06 9.65
CA ILE A 279 19.40 -11.02 8.19
C ILE A 279 18.97 -9.67 7.61
N ALA A 280 17.96 -9.02 8.19
CA ALA A 280 17.50 -7.69 7.79
C ALA A 280 18.23 -6.54 8.53
N ASP A 281 19.26 -6.82 9.34
CA ASP A 281 20.06 -5.77 9.98
C ASP A 281 20.74 -4.89 8.91
N ASN A 282 20.67 -3.57 9.12
CA ASN A 282 21.15 -2.54 8.18
C ASN A 282 20.38 -2.47 6.85
N VAL A 283 19.20 -3.08 6.74
CA VAL A 283 18.29 -2.77 5.65
C VAL A 283 17.68 -1.40 5.90
N LEU A 284 17.83 -0.51 4.92
CA LEU A 284 17.27 0.82 4.87
C LEU A 284 16.19 0.84 3.78
N MET A 285 15.00 1.34 4.07
CA MET A 285 13.87 1.26 3.18
C MET A 285 13.11 2.58 3.11
N MET A 286 12.80 3.04 1.89
CA MET A 286 11.90 4.18 1.68
C MET A 286 10.45 3.77 1.97
N THR A 287 9.72 4.62 2.69
CA THR A 287 8.32 4.35 3.06
C THR A 287 7.56 5.65 3.34
N PRO A 288 6.26 5.73 3.04
CA PRO A 288 5.40 6.83 3.46
C PRO A 288 4.80 6.61 4.86
N PHE A 289 5.06 5.46 5.50
CA PHE A 289 4.38 5.04 6.73
C PHE A 289 5.37 4.46 7.75
N ALA A 290 5.22 4.86 9.00
CA ALA A 290 5.95 4.31 10.13
C ALA A 290 4.96 3.94 11.24
N ALA A 291 4.87 2.65 11.58
CA ALA A 291 3.93 2.16 12.58
C ALA A 291 4.22 2.66 14.01
N ASP A 292 5.44 3.13 14.27
CA ASP A 292 5.88 3.75 15.54
C ASP A 292 5.70 5.28 15.57
N SER A 293 5.12 5.88 14.51
CA SER A 293 4.82 7.32 14.48
C SER A 293 4.00 7.74 15.69
N ALA A 294 4.35 8.90 16.27
CA ALA A 294 3.61 9.49 17.38
C ALA A 294 2.27 10.13 16.98
N ASP A 295 1.94 10.19 15.69
CA ASP A 295 0.66 10.73 15.21
C ASP A 295 -0.51 9.92 15.79
N PRO A 296 -1.47 10.56 16.50
CA PRO A 296 -2.60 9.86 17.09
C PRO A 296 -3.47 9.08 16.09
N LYS A 297 -3.55 9.54 14.83
CA LYS A 297 -4.30 8.87 13.77
C LYS A 297 -3.60 7.57 13.37
N VAL A 298 -2.27 7.62 13.19
CA VAL A 298 -1.45 6.44 12.92
C VAL A 298 -1.55 5.44 14.07
N GLN A 299 -1.42 5.89 15.32
CA GLN A 299 -1.53 5.02 16.49
C GLN A 299 -2.91 4.37 16.63
N ALA A 300 -3.98 5.08 16.29
CA ALA A 300 -5.34 4.52 16.28
C ALA A 300 -5.50 3.42 15.23
N PHE A 301 -5.01 3.66 14.00
CA PHE A 301 -4.99 2.67 12.92
C PHE A 301 -4.15 1.44 13.30
N VAL A 302 -2.92 1.64 13.78
CA VAL A 302 -2.02 0.55 14.22
C VAL A 302 -2.71 -0.32 15.26
N LYS A 303 -3.33 0.32 16.27
CA LYS A 303 -4.07 -0.42 17.31
C LYS A 303 -5.24 -1.19 16.73
N ALA A 304 -6.06 -0.59 15.88
CA ALA A 304 -7.23 -1.24 15.28
C ALA A 304 -6.82 -2.43 14.41
N TYR A 305 -5.72 -2.29 13.65
CA TYR A 305 -5.16 -3.35 12.84
C TYR A 305 -4.63 -4.51 13.69
N GLN A 306 -3.87 -4.20 14.76
CA GLN A 306 -3.37 -5.21 15.70
C GLN A 306 -4.51 -5.96 16.40
N ASP A 307 -5.56 -5.26 16.82
CA ASP A 307 -6.75 -5.87 17.45
C ASP A 307 -7.50 -6.80 16.47
N ALA A 308 -7.48 -6.49 15.16
CA ALA A 308 -8.17 -7.28 14.15
C ALA A 308 -7.36 -8.48 13.64
N TYR A 309 -6.05 -8.30 13.43
CA TYR A 309 -5.21 -9.26 12.71
C TYR A 309 -4.04 -9.82 13.52
N ASN A 310 -3.84 -9.38 14.77
CA ASN A 310 -2.72 -9.76 15.64
C ASN A 310 -1.34 -9.56 14.98
N ALA A 311 -1.21 -8.50 14.17
CA ALA A 311 0.00 -8.13 13.43
C ALA A 311 0.18 -6.62 13.43
N THR A 312 1.40 -6.13 13.28
CA THR A 312 1.69 -4.73 13.02
C THR A 312 1.44 -4.44 11.54
N PRO A 313 0.69 -3.37 11.19
CA PRO A 313 0.49 -3.02 9.79
C PRO A 313 1.79 -2.54 9.14
N ASP A 314 1.96 -2.88 7.88
CA ASP A 314 2.96 -2.32 6.97
C ASP A 314 2.38 -1.14 6.16
N GLN A 315 3.20 -0.54 5.29
CA GLN A 315 2.74 0.56 4.44
C GLN A 315 1.63 0.15 3.46
N PHE A 316 1.61 -1.10 2.99
CA PHE A 316 0.60 -1.58 2.04
C PHE A 316 -0.78 -1.66 2.67
N ALA A 317 -0.85 -2.08 3.94
CA ALA A 317 -2.09 -2.03 4.71
C ALA A 317 -2.55 -0.59 4.96
N ALA A 318 -1.61 0.32 5.26
CA ALA A 318 -1.89 1.73 5.49
C ALA A 318 -2.35 2.44 4.20
N ASP A 319 -1.71 2.17 3.06
CA ASP A 319 -2.10 2.70 1.76
C ASP A 319 -3.49 2.21 1.33
N ALA A 320 -3.79 0.93 1.52
CA ALA A 320 -5.11 0.38 1.21
C ALA A 320 -6.22 0.94 2.12
N TYR A 321 -5.92 1.15 3.40
CA TYR A 321 -6.82 1.82 4.32
C TYR A 321 -7.13 3.24 3.84
N ASP A 322 -6.12 4.02 3.51
CA ASP A 322 -6.26 5.38 2.98
C ASP A 322 -6.96 5.42 1.62
N ALA A 323 -6.74 4.41 0.76
CA ALA A 323 -7.41 4.29 -0.54
C ALA A 323 -8.93 4.20 -0.40
N VAL A 324 -9.43 3.40 0.56
CA VAL A 324 -10.86 3.30 0.82
C VAL A 324 -11.43 4.63 1.34
N TYR A 325 -10.67 5.36 2.18
CA TYR A 325 -11.07 6.70 2.62
C TYR A 325 -11.03 7.74 1.49
N ALA A 326 -10.08 7.61 0.55
CA ALA A 326 -10.03 8.44 -0.65
C ALA A 326 -11.25 8.19 -1.56
N VAL A 327 -11.61 6.91 -1.76
CA VAL A 327 -12.84 6.55 -2.48
C VAL A 327 -14.09 7.12 -1.79
N LYS A 328 -14.17 7.02 -0.46
CA LYS A 328 -15.25 7.63 0.32
C LYS A 328 -15.34 9.14 0.04
N ALA A 329 -14.23 9.86 0.13
CA ALA A 329 -14.18 11.30 -0.11
C ALA A 329 -14.58 11.66 -1.56
N ALA A 330 -14.14 10.86 -2.55
CA ALA A 330 -14.52 11.06 -3.96
C ALA A 330 -16.03 10.86 -4.19
N VAL A 331 -16.63 9.81 -3.62
CA VAL A 331 -18.07 9.56 -3.70
C VAL A 331 -18.87 10.69 -3.03
N GLU A 332 -18.42 11.18 -1.88
CA GLU A 332 -19.05 12.31 -1.19
C GLU A 332 -18.96 13.61 -2.03
N ALA A 333 -17.79 13.91 -2.61
CA ALA A 333 -17.57 15.05 -3.48
C ALA A 333 -18.39 14.97 -4.81
N ALA A 334 -18.57 13.75 -5.32
CA ALA A 334 -19.40 13.46 -6.50
C ALA A 334 -20.92 13.35 -6.17
N ASN A 335 -21.37 13.83 -4.98
CA ASN A 335 -22.77 13.79 -4.54
C ASN A 335 -23.37 12.38 -4.54
N GLY A 336 -22.59 11.35 -4.24
CA GLY A 336 -23.04 9.95 -4.16
C GLY A 336 -22.99 9.19 -5.49
N SER A 337 -22.47 9.79 -6.57
CA SER A 337 -22.17 9.07 -7.81
C SER A 337 -21.07 8.03 -7.59
N THR A 338 -21.19 6.91 -8.29
CA THR A 338 -20.18 5.85 -8.36
C THR A 338 -19.72 5.60 -9.79
N SER A 339 -20.09 6.48 -10.76
CA SER A 339 -19.55 6.48 -12.10
C SER A 339 -18.06 6.80 -12.06
N GLY A 340 -17.24 6.00 -12.75
CA GLY A 340 -15.80 6.21 -12.81
C GLY A 340 -15.42 7.58 -13.35
N ALA A 341 -16.18 8.09 -14.33
CA ALA A 341 -15.96 9.42 -14.90
C ALA A 341 -16.25 10.54 -13.89
N ASP A 342 -17.34 10.45 -13.11
CA ASP A 342 -17.68 11.45 -12.09
C ASP A 342 -16.66 11.45 -10.95
N LEU A 343 -16.23 10.24 -10.51
CA LEU A 343 -15.22 10.10 -9.47
C LEU A 343 -13.86 10.64 -9.92
N ALA A 344 -13.43 10.31 -11.14
CA ALA A 344 -12.17 10.82 -11.70
C ALA A 344 -12.17 12.35 -11.80
N ALA A 345 -13.30 12.96 -12.14
CA ALA A 345 -13.42 14.41 -12.25
C ALA A 345 -13.23 15.14 -10.91
N VAL A 346 -13.59 14.54 -9.79
CA VAL A 346 -13.45 15.15 -8.46
C VAL A 346 -12.11 14.84 -7.78
N MET A 347 -11.41 13.77 -8.18
CA MET A 347 -10.13 13.39 -7.55
C MET A 347 -9.13 14.53 -7.44
N PRO A 348 -8.86 15.35 -8.48
CA PRO A 348 -7.92 16.45 -8.37
C PRO A 348 -8.41 17.63 -7.49
N THR A 349 -9.62 17.57 -6.98
CA THR A 349 -10.22 18.66 -6.17
C THR A 349 -10.34 18.33 -4.69
N ILE A 350 -10.09 17.08 -4.31
CA ILE A 350 -10.20 16.62 -2.93
C ILE A 350 -8.85 16.57 -2.22
N THR A 351 -8.90 16.67 -0.90
CA THR A 351 -7.78 16.45 0.01
C THR A 351 -8.19 15.41 1.04
N VAL A 352 -7.34 14.43 1.30
CA VAL A 352 -7.59 13.37 2.26
C VAL A 352 -6.47 13.35 3.30
N GLU A 353 -6.87 13.46 4.56
CA GLU A 353 -6.00 13.34 5.72
C GLU A 353 -5.90 11.87 6.12
N GLY A 354 -4.93 11.15 5.57
CA GLY A 354 -4.73 9.71 5.80
C GLY A 354 -3.79 9.38 6.96
N VAL A 355 -3.54 8.09 7.13
CA VAL A 355 -2.51 7.56 8.05
C VAL A 355 -1.12 7.55 7.40
N THR A 356 -1.07 7.68 6.08
CA THR A 356 0.16 7.81 5.29
C THR A 356 0.44 9.27 4.89
N GLY A 357 -0.26 10.23 5.52
CA GLY A 357 -0.09 11.67 5.31
C GLY A 357 -1.31 12.35 4.68
N THR A 358 -1.15 13.65 4.39
CA THR A 358 -2.16 14.44 3.67
C THR A 358 -1.97 14.26 2.18
N MET A 359 -3.00 13.77 1.51
CA MET A 359 -2.95 13.42 0.09
C MET A 359 -3.83 14.33 -0.76
N THR A 360 -3.27 14.75 -1.88
CA THR A 360 -3.95 15.40 -3.01
C THR A 360 -3.51 14.70 -4.29
N TRP A 361 -4.29 14.83 -5.35
CA TRP A 361 -3.99 14.20 -6.63
C TRP A 361 -3.87 15.24 -7.75
N SER A 362 -2.89 15.02 -8.62
CA SER A 362 -2.79 15.71 -9.88
C SER A 362 -3.73 15.09 -10.94
N ALA A 363 -3.92 15.81 -12.04
CA ALA A 363 -4.81 15.33 -13.12
C ALA A 363 -4.28 14.08 -13.84
N ASP A 364 -2.99 13.78 -13.72
CA ASP A 364 -2.35 12.56 -14.23
C ASP A 364 -2.48 11.35 -13.28
N GLY A 365 -3.23 11.50 -12.17
CA GLY A 365 -3.53 10.45 -11.22
C GLY A 365 -2.48 10.21 -10.13
N ASN A 366 -1.37 10.95 -10.14
CA ASN A 366 -0.33 10.83 -9.12
C ASN A 366 -0.69 11.58 -7.83
N THR A 367 -0.21 11.06 -6.69
CA THR A 367 -0.34 11.71 -5.38
C THR A 367 0.94 12.47 -5.00
N ASN A 368 0.81 13.43 -4.10
CA ASN A 368 1.90 14.22 -3.51
C ASN A 368 2.59 13.52 -2.31
N LYS A 369 2.47 12.22 -2.18
CA LYS A 369 2.98 11.46 -1.02
C LYS A 369 4.50 11.61 -0.88
N ALA A 370 4.95 11.95 0.32
CA ALA A 370 6.37 12.06 0.66
C ALA A 370 6.91 10.72 1.19
N ALA A 371 8.21 10.52 1.05
CA ALA A 371 8.90 9.36 1.58
C ALA A 371 9.75 9.74 2.81
N SER A 372 9.80 8.81 3.77
CA SER A 372 10.77 8.75 4.86
C SER A 372 11.62 7.49 4.69
N ALA A 373 12.65 7.31 5.52
CA ALA A 373 13.42 6.08 5.53
C ALA A 373 13.30 5.36 6.88
N ILE A 374 13.15 4.04 6.84
CA ILE A 374 13.18 3.15 8.00
C ILE A 374 14.45 2.31 7.94
N LEU A 375 15.17 2.24 9.07
CA LEU A 375 16.30 1.33 9.28
C LEU A 375 15.86 0.15 10.13
N TYR A 376 16.11 -1.07 9.65
CA TYR A 376 15.89 -2.28 10.42
C TYR A 376 17.13 -2.66 11.23
N LYS A 377 16.93 -2.98 12.52
CA LYS A 377 17.94 -3.48 13.44
C LYS A 377 17.32 -4.42 14.46
N ASN A 378 17.87 -5.64 14.59
CA ASN A 378 17.39 -6.66 15.53
C ASN A 378 15.87 -6.94 15.42
N GLY A 379 15.32 -6.92 14.19
CA GLY A 379 13.90 -7.15 13.92
C GLY A 379 13.00 -5.96 14.25
N VAL A 380 13.54 -4.76 14.44
CA VAL A 380 12.78 -3.53 14.68
C VAL A 380 13.11 -2.51 13.58
N GLY A 381 12.08 -1.96 12.94
CA GLY A 381 12.21 -0.83 12.03
C GLY A 381 12.02 0.48 12.79
N THR A 382 12.91 1.44 12.58
CA THR A 382 12.83 2.78 13.18
C THR A 382 13.09 3.84 12.13
N LEU A 383 12.46 5.00 12.26
CA LEU A 383 12.74 6.14 11.38
C LEU A 383 14.22 6.50 11.45
N PHE A 384 14.86 6.65 10.28
CA PHE A 384 16.26 6.95 10.14
C PHE A 384 16.47 8.42 9.77
N GLY A 385 17.41 9.11 10.43
CA GLY A 385 17.79 10.49 10.10
C GLY A 385 16.88 11.58 10.68
N GLN A 386 15.85 11.26 11.46
CA GLN A 386 14.96 12.27 12.08
C GLN A 386 15.51 12.93 13.34
N ASP A 387 16.56 12.40 13.96
CA ASP A 387 17.18 13.04 15.14
C ASP A 387 17.74 14.44 14.86
N ASN A 388 18.01 14.76 13.56
CA ASN A 388 18.50 16.09 13.17
C ASN A 388 17.37 17.08 12.83
N ALA A 389 16.14 16.65 12.54
CA ALA A 389 15.04 17.53 12.18
C ALA A 389 14.34 18.13 13.40
N ASN A 390 14.30 17.41 14.52
CA ASN A 390 13.74 17.92 15.78
C ASN A 390 14.67 18.92 16.49
N ASP A 391 15.98 18.79 16.31
CA ASP A 391 16.96 19.76 16.86
C ASP A 391 16.94 21.09 16.05
N ALA A 392 16.69 21.06 14.75
CA ALA A 392 16.56 22.26 13.94
C ALA A 392 15.27 23.06 14.21
N ALA A 393 14.15 22.36 14.46
CA ALA A 393 12.87 23.01 14.82
C ALA A 393 12.88 23.60 16.25
N GLY A 394 13.72 23.06 17.15
CA GLY A 394 13.94 23.61 18.50
C GLY A 394 14.83 24.85 18.53
N ALA A 395 15.69 25.07 17.52
CA ALA A 395 16.62 26.19 17.46
C ALA A 395 16.01 27.50 16.91
N GLU A 396 14.91 27.43 16.14
CA GLU A 396 14.23 28.63 15.61
C GLU A 396 13.19 29.25 16.56
N SER A 397 12.84 28.61 17.67
CA SER A 397 11.87 29.14 18.63
C SER A 397 12.49 29.83 19.86
N GLY A 398 13.84 29.96 19.92
CA GLY A 398 14.57 30.43 21.10
C GLY A 398 15.06 31.86 21.06
N ASP A 399 14.98 32.62 19.93
CA ASP A 399 15.62 33.93 19.82
C ASP A 399 14.72 35.03 19.24
N ALA A 400 13.52 35.19 19.77
CA ALA A 400 12.63 36.32 19.47
C ALA A 400 11.88 36.85 20.70
N ALA A 401 12.57 36.96 21.84
CA ALA A 401 12.02 37.67 22.99
C ALA A 401 13.15 38.18 23.90
N ASP A 402 13.94 39.14 23.44
CA ASP A 402 14.58 40.14 24.34
C ASP A 402 15.33 41.22 23.58
N THR A 403 14.63 42.16 22.92
CA THR A 403 15.15 43.49 22.57
C THR A 403 14.00 44.48 22.43
N ALA A 404 13.34 44.82 23.55
CA ALA A 404 12.51 46.04 23.64
C ALA A 404 12.39 46.50 25.08
N ALA A 405 13.50 46.99 25.65
CA ALA A 405 13.49 47.91 26.81
C ALA A 405 14.90 48.51 26.96
N ASP A 406 15.14 49.65 26.29
CA ASP A 406 15.98 50.71 26.80
C ASP A 406 16.14 51.78 25.71
N ALA A 407 15.18 52.72 25.70
CA ALA A 407 15.35 54.04 25.08
C ALA A 407 14.29 55.00 25.65
N GLU A 408 14.53 55.46 26.90
CA GLU A 408 14.07 56.75 27.40
C GLU A 408 14.67 56.96 28.81
N ALA A 409 15.80 57.71 28.84
CA ALA A 409 16.13 58.69 29.86
C ALA A 409 17.28 59.61 29.35
#